data_c153353baddb1d273f3eb480c1e3a9ac
#
_entry.id   c153353baddb1d273f3eb480c1e3a9ac
#
_cell.length_a   1.000
_cell.length_b   1.000
_cell.length_c   1.000
_cell.angle_alpha   90.00
_cell.angle_beta   90.00
_cell.angle_gamma   90.00
#
_symmetry.space_group_name_H-M   'P 1'
#
loop_
_entity.id
_entity.type
_entity.pdbx_description
1 polymer ?
#
loop_
_entity_poly.entity_id
_entity_poly.type
_entity_poly.pdbx_seq_one_letter_code
_entity_poly.pdbx_strand_id
1 'polypeptide(L)'
;YKEVDTVVCTKPGQFQIDQNEAGFHCVTIFFADKEHWVTAYLEPGETVKITGDANSPLLLQVKGGRTNDKLTAFKKKIAPLLTELTNLSNSLNSKDLNDTIEETDIAARLANVNMQLSEEAIRYVKENPDEEVSVVLIQSFFSDPDDTRKIDELLALLNPRLKDFYLVKELEQYSAR
;
A
#
# COMPACT_ATOMS: atom_id res chain seq x y z
N TYR A 1 -9.52 -6.06 -10.96
CA TYR A 1 -8.60 -7.17 -10.67
C TYR A 1 -8.96 -8.37 -11.52
N LYS A 2 -7.94 -9.04 -12.10
CA LYS A 2 -8.10 -10.33 -12.77
C LYS A 2 -7.58 -11.39 -11.80
N GLU A 3 -8.43 -12.32 -11.40
CA GLU A 3 -7.98 -13.50 -10.64
C GLU A 3 -7.09 -14.33 -11.54
N VAL A 4 -5.87 -14.58 -11.06
CA VAL A 4 -4.84 -15.31 -11.83
C VAL A 4 -4.68 -16.72 -11.29
N ASP A 5 -4.72 -16.88 -9.97
CA ASP A 5 -4.53 -18.18 -9.33
C ASP A 5 -5.12 -18.19 -7.91
N THR A 6 -5.41 -19.39 -7.41
CA THR A 6 -5.82 -19.64 -6.03
C THR A 6 -4.92 -20.72 -5.44
N VAL A 7 -4.19 -20.36 -4.38
CA VAL A 7 -3.25 -21.27 -3.73
C VAL A 7 -3.79 -21.73 -2.39
N VAL A 8 -3.83 -23.04 -2.18
CA VAL A 8 -4.16 -23.66 -0.90
C VAL A 8 -2.86 -23.98 -0.15
N CYS A 9 -2.68 -23.38 1.02
CA CYS A 9 -1.51 -23.63 1.84
C CYS A 9 -1.50 -25.07 2.36
N THR A 10 -0.46 -25.83 2.02
CA THR A 10 -0.25 -27.20 2.53
C THR A 10 0.27 -27.22 3.96
N LYS A 11 0.90 -26.12 4.39
CA LYS A 11 1.33 -25.86 5.77
C LYS A 11 0.82 -24.50 6.21
N PRO A 12 0.38 -24.33 7.46
CA PRO A 12 -0.09 -23.03 7.95
C PRO A 12 0.94 -21.93 7.70
N GLY A 13 0.49 -20.84 7.08
CA GLY A 13 1.30 -19.66 6.83
C GLY A 13 2.38 -19.81 5.73
N GLN A 14 2.36 -20.88 4.93
CA GLN A 14 3.31 -21.06 3.83
C GLN A 14 2.59 -21.21 2.51
N PHE A 15 2.97 -20.41 1.53
CA PHE A 15 2.50 -20.50 0.15
C PHE A 15 3.63 -20.15 -0.82
N GLN A 16 3.50 -20.59 -2.06
CA GLN A 16 4.34 -20.20 -3.18
C GLN A 16 3.45 -19.96 -4.39
N ILE A 17 3.71 -18.88 -5.10
CA ILE A 17 3.03 -18.54 -6.35
C ILE A 17 4.10 -18.23 -7.38
N ASP A 18 4.06 -18.90 -8.53
CA ASP A 18 4.94 -18.63 -9.66
C ASP A 18 4.17 -17.83 -10.71
N GLN A 19 4.77 -16.74 -11.19
CA GLN A 19 4.19 -15.86 -12.20
C GLN A 19 5.08 -15.81 -13.44
N ASN A 20 4.46 -15.85 -14.62
CA ASN A 20 5.14 -15.81 -15.92
C ASN A 20 4.82 -14.53 -16.72
N GLU A 21 4.54 -13.44 -16.03
CA GLU A 21 4.28 -12.16 -16.66
C GLU A 21 5.60 -11.50 -17.12
N ALA A 22 5.56 -10.82 -18.26
CA ALA A 22 6.70 -10.07 -18.76
C ALA A 22 6.71 -8.65 -18.22
N GLY A 23 7.89 -8.16 -17.83
CA GLY A 23 8.08 -6.80 -17.33
C GLY A 23 7.66 -6.59 -15.87
N PHE A 24 7.70 -5.35 -15.44
CA PHE A 24 7.28 -4.95 -14.10
C PHE A 24 5.76 -5.09 -13.96
N HIS A 25 5.32 -5.74 -12.91
CA HIS A 25 3.89 -5.90 -12.61
C HIS A 25 3.63 -5.97 -11.11
N CYS A 26 2.38 -5.74 -10.74
CA CYS A 26 1.89 -5.74 -9.38
C CYS A 26 1.01 -6.97 -9.16
N VAL A 27 1.29 -7.71 -8.10
CA VAL A 27 0.49 -8.86 -7.66
C VAL A 27 -0.12 -8.56 -6.32
N THR A 28 -1.45 -8.57 -6.24
CA THR A 28 -2.17 -8.45 -4.97
C THR A 28 -2.63 -9.84 -4.53
N ILE A 29 -2.23 -10.21 -3.33
CA ILE A 29 -2.53 -11.49 -2.71
C ILE A 29 -3.56 -11.26 -1.62
N PHE A 30 -4.78 -11.74 -1.86
CA PHE A 30 -5.86 -11.72 -0.87
C PHE A 30 -5.74 -12.95 0.02
N PHE A 31 -5.86 -12.76 1.32
CA PHE A 31 -5.93 -13.87 2.26
C PHE A 31 -7.32 -14.53 2.23
N ALA A 32 -7.46 -15.66 2.94
CA ALA A 32 -8.67 -16.48 2.89
C ALA A 32 -9.96 -15.74 3.32
N ASP A 33 -9.84 -14.73 4.19
CA ASP A 33 -10.95 -13.86 4.62
C ASP A 33 -11.41 -12.89 3.53
N LYS A 34 -10.58 -12.67 2.48
CA LYS A 34 -10.77 -11.68 1.41
C LYS A 34 -10.86 -10.22 1.86
N GLU A 35 -10.68 -9.97 3.15
CA GLU A 35 -10.68 -8.63 3.75
C GLU A 35 -9.25 -8.10 3.90
N HIS A 36 -8.28 -9.00 4.04
CA HIS A 36 -6.87 -8.66 4.17
C HIS A 36 -6.10 -9.06 2.91
N TRP A 37 -5.17 -8.21 2.51
CA TRP A 37 -4.32 -8.45 1.35
C TRP A 37 -2.94 -7.83 1.52
N VAL A 38 -2.02 -8.28 0.68
CA VAL A 38 -0.69 -7.70 0.52
C VAL A 38 -0.36 -7.56 -0.95
N THR A 39 0.35 -6.52 -1.31
CA THR A 39 0.80 -6.28 -2.67
C THR A 39 2.31 -6.46 -2.78
N ALA A 40 2.75 -7.17 -3.81
CA ALA A 40 4.14 -7.34 -4.19
C ALA A 40 4.36 -6.79 -5.61
N TYR A 41 5.52 -6.19 -5.81
CA TYR A 41 5.96 -5.68 -7.11
C TYR A 41 7.05 -6.61 -7.65
N LEU A 42 6.88 -7.09 -8.87
CA LEU A 42 7.70 -8.13 -9.46
C LEU A 42 8.31 -7.66 -10.78
N GLU A 43 9.58 -7.97 -10.96
CA GLU A 43 10.28 -7.92 -12.26
C GLU A 43 10.67 -9.33 -12.69
N PRO A 44 10.87 -9.59 -13.98
CA PRO A 44 11.25 -10.91 -14.47
C PRO A 44 12.50 -11.45 -13.78
N GLY A 45 12.42 -12.69 -13.28
CA GLY A 45 13.52 -13.37 -12.58
C GLY A 45 13.67 -13.03 -11.10
N GLU A 46 12.84 -12.14 -10.56
CA GLU A 46 12.86 -11.83 -9.13
C GLU A 46 12.09 -12.87 -8.30
N THR A 47 12.58 -13.08 -7.09
CA THR A 47 11.88 -13.83 -6.06
C THR A 47 11.54 -12.89 -4.91
N VAL A 48 10.26 -12.81 -4.56
CA VAL A 48 9.77 -11.98 -3.47
C VAL A 48 9.38 -12.85 -2.29
N LYS A 49 9.83 -12.46 -1.11
CA LYS A 49 9.49 -13.13 0.16
C LYS A 49 8.61 -12.22 0.99
N ILE A 50 7.45 -12.73 1.39
CA ILE A 50 6.49 -12.05 2.28
C ILE A 50 6.56 -12.71 3.65
N THR A 51 6.73 -11.92 4.70
CA THR A 51 6.81 -12.41 6.09
C THR A 51 6.08 -11.47 7.04
N GLY A 52 5.48 -12.03 8.09
CA GLY A 52 4.78 -11.30 9.13
C GLY A 52 3.46 -11.96 9.52
N ASP A 53 2.59 -11.21 10.18
CA ASP A 53 1.29 -11.64 10.61
C ASP A 53 0.21 -11.20 9.60
N ALA A 54 -0.54 -12.15 9.05
CA ALA A 54 -1.62 -11.87 8.10
C ALA A 54 -2.76 -11.04 8.69
N ASN A 55 -2.95 -11.06 10.03
CA ASN A 55 -3.92 -10.20 10.71
C ASN A 55 -3.47 -8.74 10.82
N SER A 56 -2.23 -8.44 10.46
CA SER A 56 -1.67 -7.09 10.43
C SER A 56 -1.02 -6.81 9.07
N PRO A 57 -1.80 -6.82 7.97
CA PRO A 57 -1.27 -6.79 6.61
C PRO A 57 -0.44 -5.54 6.30
N LEU A 58 -0.74 -4.40 6.93
CA LEU A 58 0.04 -3.17 6.77
C LEU A 58 1.48 -3.29 7.29
N LEU A 59 1.73 -4.22 8.22
CA LEU A 59 3.04 -4.46 8.84
C LEU A 59 3.81 -5.61 8.18
N LEU A 60 3.24 -6.30 7.19
CA LEU A 60 3.93 -7.34 6.44
C LEU A 60 5.18 -6.79 5.76
N GLN A 61 6.25 -7.57 5.83
CA GLN A 61 7.48 -7.28 5.12
C GLN A 61 7.50 -8.00 3.78
N VAL A 62 7.64 -7.23 2.72
CA VAL A 62 7.76 -7.72 1.35
C VAL A 62 9.20 -7.42 0.90
N LYS A 63 10.01 -8.45 0.72
CA LYS A 63 11.43 -8.35 0.38
C LYS A 63 11.75 -9.07 -0.92
N GLY A 64 12.66 -8.52 -1.66
CA GLY A 64 13.09 -8.98 -2.98
C GLY A 64 12.65 -8.00 -4.05
N GLY A 65 13.62 -7.57 -4.87
CA GLY A 65 13.46 -6.49 -5.83
C GLY A 65 13.54 -5.10 -5.21
N ARG A 66 14.00 -4.16 -6.01
CA ARG A 66 14.29 -2.78 -5.56
C ARG A 66 13.06 -2.07 -4.99
N THR A 67 11.93 -2.18 -5.67
CA THR A 67 10.68 -1.50 -5.26
C THR A 67 10.17 -2.03 -3.93
N ASN A 68 10.11 -3.36 -3.76
CA ASN A 68 9.64 -3.96 -2.50
C ASN A 68 10.56 -3.62 -1.33
N ASP A 69 11.88 -3.68 -1.53
CA ASP A 69 12.86 -3.41 -0.46
C ASP A 69 12.78 -1.95 0.02
N LYS A 70 12.65 -0.99 -0.90
CA LYS A 70 12.49 0.43 -0.57
C LYS A 70 11.15 0.73 0.07
N LEU A 71 10.06 0.15 -0.43
CA LEU A 71 8.74 0.29 0.16
C LEU A 71 8.71 -0.31 1.58
N THR A 72 9.35 -1.46 1.80
CA THR A 72 9.49 -2.07 3.13
C THR A 72 10.31 -1.19 4.06
N ALA A 73 11.39 -0.56 3.58
CA ALA A 73 12.18 0.39 4.37
C ALA A 73 11.35 1.62 4.77
N PHE A 74 10.57 2.19 3.84
CA PHE A 74 9.64 3.27 4.13
C PHE A 74 8.61 2.85 5.20
N LYS A 75 7.95 1.69 5.03
CA LYS A 75 6.98 1.17 6.01
C LYS A 75 7.58 0.96 7.39
N LYS A 76 8.84 0.53 7.50
CA LYS A 76 9.52 0.43 8.78
C LYS A 76 9.68 1.78 9.48
N LYS A 77 9.96 2.83 8.73
CA LYS A 77 10.07 4.19 9.26
C LYS A 77 8.75 4.68 9.85
N ILE A 78 7.63 4.36 9.21
CA ILE A 78 6.28 4.77 9.62
C ILE A 78 5.54 3.69 10.43
N ALA A 79 6.21 2.61 10.83
CA ALA A 79 5.58 1.49 11.53
C ALA A 79 4.76 1.89 12.78
N PRO A 80 5.19 2.85 13.62
CA PRO A 80 4.35 3.31 14.73
C PRO A 80 2.99 3.85 14.30
N LEU A 81 2.95 4.64 13.20
CA LEU A 81 1.72 5.18 12.64
C LEU A 81 0.82 4.09 12.05
N LEU A 82 1.43 3.11 11.34
CA LEU A 82 0.68 1.97 10.80
C LEU A 82 0.10 1.09 11.90
N THR A 83 0.81 0.91 13.01
CA THR A 83 0.33 0.17 14.17
C THR A 83 -0.83 0.91 14.83
N GLU A 84 -0.73 2.22 15.01
CA GLU A 84 -1.81 3.03 15.56
C GLU A 84 -3.05 3.00 14.65
N LEU A 85 -2.87 3.15 13.33
CA LEU A 85 -3.95 3.04 12.34
C LEU A 85 -4.68 1.69 12.46
N THR A 86 -3.93 0.58 12.54
CA THR A 86 -4.50 -0.76 12.69
C THR A 86 -5.30 -0.89 13.98
N ASN A 87 -4.75 -0.42 15.09
CA ASN A 87 -5.43 -0.49 16.40
C ASN A 87 -6.71 0.34 16.42
N LEU A 88 -6.69 1.56 15.88
CA LEU A 88 -7.85 2.44 15.82
C LEU A 88 -8.94 1.86 14.91
N SER A 89 -8.55 1.32 13.75
CA SER A 89 -9.49 0.68 12.83
C SER A 89 -10.16 -0.54 13.45
N ASN A 90 -9.39 -1.37 14.15
CA ASN A 90 -9.94 -2.52 14.90
C ASN A 90 -10.90 -2.08 16.01
N SER A 91 -10.59 -0.98 16.69
CA SER A 91 -11.48 -0.43 17.72
C SER A 91 -12.81 0.04 17.14
N LEU A 92 -12.81 0.72 15.97
CA LEU A 92 -14.06 1.12 15.30
C LEU A 92 -14.89 -0.07 14.83
N ASN A 93 -14.23 -1.16 14.40
CA ASN A 93 -14.91 -2.36 13.93
C ASN A 93 -15.40 -3.26 15.08
N SER A 94 -14.95 -3.02 16.32
CA SER A 94 -15.44 -3.74 17.47
C SER A 94 -16.88 -3.29 17.79
N LYS A 95 -17.82 -4.25 17.87
CA LYS A 95 -19.26 -3.99 18.12
C LYS A 95 -19.58 -3.46 19.52
N ASP A 96 -18.56 -3.23 20.34
CA ASP A 96 -18.68 -2.82 21.75
C ASP A 96 -18.60 -1.30 21.94
N LEU A 97 -18.50 -0.51 20.86
CA LEU A 97 -18.57 0.95 20.94
C LEU A 97 -20.02 1.36 21.24
N ASN A 98 -20.29 1.58 22.52
CA ASN A 98 -21.61 2.03 23.01
C ASN A 98 -21.64 3.54 23.31
N ASP A 99 -20.56 4.27 23.04
CA ASP A 99 -20.44 5.68 23.38
C ASP A 99 -20.04 6.53 22.15
N THR A 100 -20.92 7.43 21.76
CA THR A 100 -20.72 8.39 20.66
C THR A 100 -19.47 9.28 20.89
N ILE A 101 -19.08 9.52 22.13
CA ILE A 101 -17.91 10.32 22.48
C ILE A 101 -16.64 9.53 22.13
N GLU A 102 -16.60 8.24 22.45
CA GLU A 102 -15.47 7.36 22.13
C GLU A 102 -15.30 7.21 20.61
N GLU A 103 -16.38 7.01 19.87
CA GLU A 103 -16.35 6.98 18.39
C GLU A 103 -15.78 8.28 17.79
N THR A 104 -16.18 9.42 18.33
CA THR A 104 -15.70 10.74 17.88
C THR A 104 -14.20 10.91 18.15
N ASP A 105 -13.71 10.48 19.31
CA ASP A 105 -12.29 10.54 19.66
C ASP A 105 -11.45 9.63 18.73
N ILE A 106 -11.90 8.40 18.51
CA ILE A 106 -11.23 7.46 17.58
C ILE A 106 -11.20 8.03 16.16
N ALA A 107 -12.30 8.60 15.69
CA ALA A 107 -12.37 9.21 14.35
C ALA A 107 -11.39 10.39 14.20
N ALA A 108 -11.29 11.25 15.23
CA ALA A 108 -10.34 12.37 15.25
C ALA A 108 -8.88 11.88 15.24
N ARG A 109 -8.57 10.83 16.00
CA ARG A 109 -7.25 10.21 16.03
C ARG A 109 -6.90 9.54 14.69
N LEU A 110 -7.86 8.85 14.06
CA LEU A 110 -7.68 8.28 12.72
C LEU A 110 -7.36 9.36 11.69
N ALA A 111 -8.09 10.47 11.71
CA ALA A 111 -7.84 11.60 10.81
C ALA A 111 -6.41 12.15 11.01
N ASN A 112 -5.96 12.29 12.27
CA ASN A 112 -4.61 12.75 12.58
C ASN A 112 -3.53 11.76 12.11
N VAL A 113 -3.70 10.47 12.32
CA VAL A 113 -2.76 9.43 11.86
C VAL A 113 -2.68 9.42 10.33
N ASN A 114 -3.83 9.48 9.64
CA ASN A 114 -3.87 9.54 8.17
C ASN A 114 -3.18 10.80 7.63
N MET A 115 -3.34 11.94 8.30
CA MET A 115 -2.62 13.18 7.95
C MET A 115 -1.11 12.99 8.07
N GLN A 116 -0.62 12.45 9.17
CA GLN A 116 0.82 12.19 9.38
C GLN A 116 1.38 11.18 8.35
N LEU A 117 0.64 10.12 8.04
CA LEU A 117 1.02 9.16 7.00
C LEU A 117 1.13 9.83 5.62
N SER A 118 0.18 10.69 5.29
CA SER A 118 0.19 11.46 4.03
C SER A 118 1.38 12.43 3.98
N GLU A 119 1.72 13.08 5.07
CA GLU A 119 2.89 13.96 5.16
C GLU A 119 4.21 13.20 4.94
N GLU A 120 4.35 12.01 5.54
CA GLU A 120 5.53 11.17 5.32
C GLU A 120 5.63 10.67 3.88
N ALA A 121 4.49 10.30 3.25
CA ALA A 121 4.47 9.92 1.83
C ALA A 121 4.85 11.10 0.92
N ILE A 122 4.31 12.30 1.16
CA ILE A 122 4.68 13.52 0.41
C ILE A 122 6.17 13.81 0.56
N ARG A 123 6.71 13.70 1.76
CA ARG A 123 8.15 13.91 2.01
C ARG A 123 8.99 12.94 1.20
N TYR A 124 8.62 11.65 1.21
CA TYR A 124 9.34 10.65 0.41
C TYR A 124 9.33 10.96 -1.08
N VAL A 125 8.15 11.31 -1.64
CA VAL A 125 8.01 11.66 -3.06
C VAL A 125 8.90 12.85 -3.44
N LYS A 126 8.95 13.89 -2.60
CA LYS A 126 9.80 15.06 -2.82
C LYS A 126 11.29 14.75 -2.76
N GLU A 127 11.69 13.86 -1.88
CA GLU A 127 13.10 13.45 -1.71
C GLU A 127 13.55 12.43 -2.75
N ASN A 128 12.61 11.67 -3.34
CA ASN A 128 12.88 10.57 -4.27
C ASN A 128 12.01 10.64 -5.54
N PRO A 129 12.04 11.76 -6.30
CA PRO A 129 11.14 11.97 -7.43
C PRO A 129 11.41 11.06 -8.63
N ASP A 130 12.50 10.33 -8.62
CA ASP A 130 12.95 9.43 -9.67
C ASP A 130 12.74 7.94 -9.36
N GLU A 131 12.00 7.62 -8.28
CA GLU A 131 11.78 6.25 -7.85
C GLU A 131 10.35 5.77 -8.09
N GLU A 132 10.21 4.50 -8.55
CA GLU A 132 8.93 3.83 -8.73
C GLU A 132 8.12 3.78 -7.42
N VAL A 133 8.80 3.68 -6.26
CA VAL A 133 8.16 3.72 -4.94
C VAL A 133 7.39 5.02 -4.71
N SER A 134 7.88 6.15 -5.22
CA SER A 134 7.16 7.42 -5.14
C SER A 134 5.80 7.34 -5.84
N VAL A 135 5.73 6.68 -7.00
CA VAL A 135 4.46 6.46 -7.72
C VAL A 135 3.54 5.53 -6.91
N VAL A 136 4.10 4.44 -6.34
CA VAL A 136 3.35 3.51 -5.48
C VAL A 136 2.75 4.24 -4.27
N LEU A 137 3.50 5.14 -3.64
CA LEU A 137 3.02 5.91 -2.50
C LEU A 137 1.92 6.90 -2.89
N ILE A 138 2.03 7.55 -4.06
CA ILE A 138 0.96 8.39 -4.58
C ILE A 138 -0.33 7.57 -4.75
N GLN A 139 -0.24 6.41 -5.37
CA GLN A 139 -1.38 5.53 -5.54
C GLN A 139 -1.98 5.09 -4.20
N SER A 140 -1.14 4.71 -3.24
CA SER A 140 -1.59 4.12 -1.97
C SER A 140 -2.22 5.12 -1.02
N PHE A 141 -1.78 6.39 -1.04
CA PHE A 141 -2.18 7.38 -0.04
C PHE A 141 -3.08 8.50 -0.57
N PHE A 142 -3.20 8.66 -1.90
CA PHE A 142 -3.90 9.81 -2.49
C PHE A 142 -4.97 9.44 -3.53
N SER A 143 -5.31 8.15 -3.68
CA SER A 143 -6.38 7.69 -4.58
C SER A 143 -7.77 7.91 -3.96
N ASP A 144 -8.07 9.14 -3.59
CA ASP A 144 -9.41 9.55 -3.16
C ASP A 144 -10.23 9.93 -4.40
N PRO A 145 -11.35 9.25 -4.67
CA PRO A 145 -12.19 9.58 -5.83
C PRO A 145 -12.84 10.95 -5.73
N ASP A 146 -12.97 11.51 -4.54
CA ASP A 146 -13.61 12.81 -4.32
C ASP A 146 -12.60 13.98 -4.39
N ASP A 147 -11.29 13.71 -4.29
CA ASP A 147 -10.24 14.73 -4.43
C ASP A 147 -8.98 14.19 -5.12
N THR A 148 -8.94 14.30 -6.44
CA THR A 148 -7.80 13.89 -7.26
C THR A 148 -6.73 14.96 -7.45
N ARG A 149 -6.94 16.20 -6.99
CA ARG A 149 -6.00 17.32 -7.19
C ARG A 149 -4.62 17.02 -6.62
N LYS A 150 -4.56 16.29 -5.51
CA LYS A 150 -3.30 15.93 -4.87
C LYS A 150 -2.48 14.96 -5.70
N ILE A 151 -3.12 14.10 -6.46
CA ILE A 151 -2.45 13.20 -7.40
C ILE A 151 -1.72 14.04 -8.46
N ASP A 152 -2.38 14.99 -9.10
CA ASP A 152 -1.79 15.83 -10.15
C ASP A 152 -0.61 16.64 -9.61
N GLU A 153 -0.75 17.24 -8.41
CA GLU A 153 0.33 17.96 -7.76
C GLU A 153 1.57 17.09 -7.53
N LEU A 154 1.39 15.85 -7.08
CA LEU A 154 2.48 14.94 -6.77
C LEU A 154 3.08 14.31 -8.03
N LEU A 155 2.27 13.98 -9.04
CA LEU A 155 2.76 13.51 -10.33
C LEU A 155 3.63 14.56 -11.01
N ALA A 156 3.31 15.85 -10.88
CA ALA A 156 4.12 16.95 -11.41
C ALA A 156 5.51 17.06 -10.77
N LEU A 157 5.72 16.50 -9.58
CA LEU A 157 7.03 16.47 -8.91
C LEU A 157 7.94 15.35 -9.43
N LEU A 158 7.37 14.32 -10.07
CA LEU A 158 8.12 13.15 -10.51
C LEU A 158 9.07 13.48 -11.66
N ASN A 159 10.18 12.75 -11.69
CA ASN A 159 11.12 12.84 -12.80
C ASN A 159 10.44 12.40 -14.12
N PRO A 160 10.62 13.14 -15.23
CA PRO A 160 10.04 12.80 -16.53
C PRO A 160 10.34 11.37 -17.02
N ARG A 161 11.43 10.73 -16.56
CA ARG A 161 11.74 9.34 -16.89
C ARG A 161 10.69 8.33 -16.46
N LEU A 162 9.86 8.70 -15.44
CA LEU A 162 8.78 7.84 -14.94
C LEU A 162 7.47 7.99 -15.74
N LYS A 163 7.38 8.90 -16.71
CA LYS A 163 6.14 9.13 -17.51
C LYS A 163 5.61 7.88 -18.22
N ASP A 164 6.53 6.98 -18.60
CA ASP A 164 6.15 5.73 -19.28
C ASP A 164 5.88 4.57 -18.31
N PHE A 165 6.09 4.78 -17.02
CA PHE A 165 5.76 3.80 -16.01
C PHE A 165 4.24 3.61 -15.95
N TYR A 166 3.77 2.36 -16.03
CA TYR A 166 2.34 2.09 -16.21
C TYR A 166 1.46 2.64 -15.08
N LEU A 167 1.97 2.64 -13.82
CA LEU A 167 1.23 3.19 -12.68
C LEU A 167 1.03 4.71 -12.79
N VAL A 168 1.96 5.44 -13.42
CA VAL A 168 1.78 6.88 -13.69
C VAL A 168 0.63 7.07 -14.65
N LYS A 169 0.58 6.28 -15.72
CA LYS A 169 -0.53 6.33 -16.71
C LYS A 169 -1.88 5.97 -16.09
N GLU A 170 -1.91 5.00 -15.18
CA GLU A 170 -3.13 4.67 -14.42
C GLU A 170 -3.58 5.81 -13.52
N LEU A 171 -2.66 6.47 -12.82
CA LEU A 171 -2.97 7.62 -11.96
C LEU A 171 -3.45 8.84 -12.76
N GLU A 172 -2.83 9.13 -13.91
CA GLU A 172 -3.29 10.18 -14.83
C GLU A 172 -4.72 9.92 -15.34
N GLN A 173 -5.01 8.66 -15.70
CA GLN A 173 -6.36 8.26 -16.10
C GLN A 173 -7.37 8.33 -14.94
N TYR A 174 -6.93 8.03 -13.73
CA TYR A 174 -7.77 8.11 -12.53
C TYR A 174 -8.10 9.57 -12.20
N SER A 175 -7.10 10.46 -12.26
CA SER A 175 -7.28 11.89 -11.99
C SER A 175 -8.14 12.61 -13.05
N ALA A 176 -8.14 12.12 -14.29
CA ALA A 176 -8.90 12.71 -15.39
C ALA A 176 -10.40 12.37 -15.39
N ARG A 177 -10.89 11.56 -14.45
CA ARG A 177 -12.31 11.16 -14.33
C ARG A 177 -13.13 12.18 -13.57
#